data_37170c17d03bcedbd9bce9d0198242d3
#
_entry.id   37170c17d03bcedbd9bce9d0198242d3
#
_cell.length_a   1.000
_cell.length_b   1.000
_cell.length_c   1.000
_cell.angle_alpha   90.00
_cell.angle_beta   90.00
_cell.angle_gamma   90.00
#
_symmetry.space_group_name_H-M   'P 1'
#
loop_
_entity.id
_entity.type
_entity.pdbx_description
1 polymer ?
#
loop_
_entity_poly.entity_id
_entity_poly.type
_entity_poly.pdbx_seq_one_letter_code
_entity_poly.pdbx_strand_id
1 'polypeptide(L)'
;MSDFTSKRILGYFLRGLLFVVPFFLTGYIIILTVQFLDNIIPVNIPGLGILVMLVFVTLVGYLTSIFITKSIFEELEKLVFKIPLVNILYTSIKDLMSAFVGDKKKFNTPIIVKLSDNMSRLGFMTQDDLKVIGQEELVAVYFPHSYNFSGNLYLVPRKNVERLYNVNSTEVMKFIVSGGVSDLHYYKNPKLNKAESKPKPSTDSI
;
A
#
# COMPACT_ATOMS: atom_id res chain seq x y z
N MET A 1 2.10 -26.68 -45.54
CA MET A 1 1.63 -27.46 -44.34
C MET A 1 2.50 -27.26 -43.09
N SER A 2 3.75 -26.83 -43.22
CA SER A 2 4.67 -26.59 -42.07
C SER A 2 4.28 -25.41 -41.18
N ASP A 3 3.77 -24.29 -41.72
CA ASP A 3 3.42 -23.08 -40.95
C ASP A 3 2.26 -23.24 -39.97
N PHE A 4 1.33 -24.14 -40.25
CA PHE A 4 0.17 -24.36 -39.38
C PHE A 4 0.55 -25.16 -38.12
N THR A 5 1.51 -26.06 -38.25
CA THR A 5 2.00 -26.88 -37.12
C THR A 5 2.92 -26.09 -36.22
N SER A 6 3.79 -25.21 -36.74
CA SER A 6 4.69 -24.39 -35.94
C SER A 6 3.94 -23.34 -35.13
N LYS A 7 2.90 -22.72 -35.69
CA LYS A 7 2.02 -21.78 -34.95
C LYS A 7 1.26 -22.44 -33.80
N ARG A 8 0.82 -23.70 -33.99
CA ARG A 8 0.18 -24.48 -32.90
C ARG A 8 1.16 -24.84 -31.79
N ILE A 9 2.36 -25.30 -32.13
CA ILE A 9 3.42 -25.64 -31.15
C ILE A 9 3.81 -24.38 -30.36
N LEU A 10 4.01 -23.24 -31.03
CA LEU A 10 4.29 -21.96 -30.37
C LEU A 10 3.14 -21.55 -29.44
N GLY A 11 1.89 -21.73 -29.86
CA GLY A 11 0.73 -21.47 -29.02
C GLY A 11 0.68 -22.33 -27.75
N TYR A 12 1.02 -23.63 -27.84
CA TYR A 12 1.11 -24.50 -26.68
C TYR A 12 2.29 -24.10 -25.77
N PHE A 13 3.42 -23.77 -26.34
CA PHE A 13 4.59 -23.27 -25.60
C PHE A 13 4.28 -22.01 -24.82
N LEU A 14 3.67 -21.00 -25.45
CA LEU A 14 3.32 -19.74 -24.80
C LEU A 14 2.30 -19.94 -23.67
N ARG A 15 1.30 -20.80 -23.85
CA ARG A 15 0.35 -21.15 -22.78
C ARG A 15 1.04 -21.84 -21.61
N GLY A 16 1.93 -22.81 -21.90
CA GLY A 16 2.74 -23.44 -20.87
C GLY A 16 3.62 -22.46 -20.13
N LEU A 17 4.28 -21.56 -20.84
CA LEU A 17 5.11 -20.50 -20.27
C LEU A 17 4.29 -19.57 -19.36
N LEU A 18 3.12 -19.14 -19.80
CA LEU A 18 2.23 -18.28 -19.03
C LEU A 18 1.78 -18.92 -17.71
N PHE A 19 1.66 -20.26 -17.69
CA PHE A 19 1.34 -21.00 -16.48
C PHE A 19 2.57 -21.24 -15.60
N VAL A 20 3.70 -21.65 -16.17
CA VAL A 20 4.90 -22.06 -15.43
C VAL A 20 5.65 -20.86 -14.85
N VAL A 21 5.75 -19.75 -15.60
CA VAL A 21 6.58 -18.60 -15.19
C VAL A 21 6.15 -17.99 -13.86
N PRO A 22 4.85 -17.74 -13.56
CA PRO A 22 4.46 -17.19 -12.26
C PRO A 22 4.87 -18.13 -11.10
N PHE A 23 4.67 -19.44 -11.23
CA PHE A 23 5.04 -20.39 -10.20
C PHE A 23 6.56 -20.47 -10.00
N PHE A 24 7.30 -20.57 -11.11
CA PHE A 24 8.76 -20.60 -11.07
C PHE A 24 9.34 -19.33 -10.46
N LEU A 25 8.85 -18.15 -10.90
CA LEU A 25 9.32 -16.86 -10.40
C LEU A 25 9.02 -16.69 -8.91
N THR A 26 7.82 -17.06 -8.47
CA THR A 26 7.44 -17.00 -7.05
C THR A 26 8.33 -17.92 -6.21
N GLY A 27 8.51 -19.17 -6.62
CA GLY A 27 9.40 -20.12 -5.93
C GLY A 27 10.86 -19.63 -5.88
N TYR A 28 11.35 -19.10 -6.99
CA TYR A 28 12.70 -18.55 -7.10
C TYR A 28 12.91 -17.35 -6.14
N ILE A 29 11.96 -16.41 -6.09
CA ILE A 29 12.03 -15.26 -5.16
C ILE A 29 12.03 -15.76 -3.71
N ILE A 30 11.20 -16.74 -3.36
CA ILE A 30 11.17 -17.32 -2.01
C ILE A 30 12.54 -17.94 -1.66
N ILE A 31 13.09 -18.77 -2.55
CA ILE A 31 14.39 -19.40 -2.32
C ILE A 31 15.50 -18.36 -2.15
N LEU A 32 15.55 -17.34 -3.01
CA LEU A 32 16.53 -16.24 -2.89
C LEU A 32 16.39 -15.51 -1.56
N THR A 33 15.16 -15.24 -1.11
CA THR A 33 14.89 -14.55 0.16
C THR A 33 15.39 -15.40 1.34
N VAL A 34 15.10 -16.70 1.33
CA VAL A 34 15.57 -17.64 2.36
C VAL A 34 17.09 -17.66 2.41
N GLN A 35 17.75 -17.87 1.25
CA GLN A 35 19.21 -17.90 1.17
C GLN A 35 19.85 -16.59 1.62
N PHE A 36 19.27 -15.46 1.24
CA PHE A 36 19.74 -14.14 1.66
C PHE A 36 19.69 -13.98 3.20
N LEU A 37 18.58 -14.39 3.83
CA LEU A 37 18.42 -14.32 5.28
C LEU A 37 19.31 -15.32 6.01
N ASP A 38 19.46 -16.52 5.50
CA ASP A 38 20.36 -17.54 6.07
C ASP A 38 21.85 -17.14 5.99
N ASN A 39 22.24 -16.39 4.95
CA ASN A 39 23.58 -15.86 4.83
C ASN A 39 23.92 -14.71 5.81
N ILE A 40 22.90 -13.96 6.27
CA ILE A 40 23.09 -12.94 7.32
C ILE A 40 23.42 -13.57 8.66
N ILE A 41 22.86 -14.76 8.92
CA ILE A 41 23.05 -15.51 10.16
C ILE A 41 23.75 -16.83 9.77
N PRO A 42 25.05 -16.99 10.06
CA PRO A 42 25.81 -18.16 9.62
C PRO A 42 25.44 -19.42 10.44
N VAL A 43 24.25 -19.94 10.19
CA VAL A 43 23.75 -21.18 10.76
C VAL A 43 23.55 -22.17 9.63
N ASN A 44 24.15 -23.38 9.76
CA ASN A 44 24.09 -24.42 8.75
C ASN A 44 22.73 -25.13 8.62
N ILE A 45 21.62 -24.48 9.00
CA ILE A 45 20.27 -25.04 8.94
C ILE A 45 19.45 -24.16 7.99
N PRO A 46 19.05 -24.69 6.82
CA PRO A 46 18.25 -23.92 5.85
C PRO A 46 16.92 -23.44 6.44
N GLY A 47 16.60 -22.16 6.25
CA GLY A 47 15.36 -21.54 6.74
C GLY A 47 15.41 -21.06 8.18
N LEU A 48 16.47 -21.35 8.94
CA LEU A 48 16.60 -20.85 10.31
C LEU A 48 16.79 -19.33 10.35
N GLY A 49 17.41 -18.74 9.34
CA GLY A 49 17.58 -17.30 9.18
C GLY A 49 16.26 -16.54 9.19
N ILE A 50 15.23 -17.08 8.51
CA ILE A 50 13.87 -16.49 8.54
C ILE A 50 13.31 -16.51 9.97
N LEU A 51 13.40 -17.65 10.66
CA LEU A 51 12.86 -17.79 12.02
C LEU A 51 13.53 -16.80 12.99
N VAL A 52 14.87 -16.74 12.95
CA VAL A 52 15.64 -15.81 13.80
C VAL A 52 15.29 -14.35 13.47
N MET A 53 15.18 -14.01 12.18
CA MET A 53 14.81 -12.67 11.74
C MET A 53 13.38 -12.30 12.21
N LEU A 54 12.42 -13.20 12.12
CA LEU A 54 11.05 -12.99 12.60
C LEU A 54 11.05 -12.75 14.12
N VAL A 55 11.77 -13.59 14.88
CA VAL A 55 11.90 -13.43 16.33
C VAL A 55 12.57 -12.10 16.68
N PHE A 56 13.68 -11.77 15.99
CA PHE A 56 14.42 -10.53 16.21
C PHE A 56 13.55 -9.29 15.93
N VAL A 57 12.90 -9.22 14.76
CA VAL A 57 12.02 -8.08 14.41
C VAL A 57 10.85 -7.96 15.37
N THR A 58 10.24 -9.10 15.77
CA THR A 58 9.14 -9.12 16.74
C THR A 58 9.62 -8.61 18.11
N LEU A 59 10.80 -9.02 18.52
CA LEU A 59 11.40 -8.60 19.80
C LEU A 59 11.73 -7.10 19.80
N VAL A 60 12.29 -6.59 18.70
CA VAL A 60 12.50 -5.14 18.51
C VAL A 60 11.17 -4.39 18.55
N GLY A 61 10.14 -4.87 17.84
CA GLY A 61 8.80 -4.28 17.87
C GLY A 61 8.17 -4.29 19.28
N TYR A 62 8.34 -5.37 20.03
CA TYR A 62 7.91 -5.45 21.42
C TYR A 62 8.66 -4.46 22.32
N LEU A 63 9.98 -4.41 22.22
CA LEU A 63 10.81 -3.47 22.98
C LEU A 63 10.44 -2.01 22.69
N THR A 64 10.21 -1.65 21.43
CA THR A 64 9.80 -0.27 21.05
C THR A 64 8.41 0.11 21.55
N SER A 65 7.56 -0.87 21.87
CA SER A 65 6.23 -0.62 22.46
C SER A 65 6.29 -0.27 23.96
N ILE A 66 7.38 -0.63 24.65
CA ILE A 66 7.58 -0.34 26.07
C ILE A 66 8.04 1.11 26.22
N PHE A 67 7.39 1.88 27.11
CA PHE A 67 7.62 3.31 27.30
C PHE A 67 9.10 3.70 27.56
N ILE A 68 9.83 2.90 28.34
CA ILE A 68 11.24 3.15 28.68
C ILE A 68 12.14 3.02 27.46
N THR A 69 11.86 2.06 26.60
CA THR A 69 12.65 1.79 25.40
C THR A 69 12.43 2.83 24.33
N LYS A 70 11.26 3.49 24.33
CA LYS A 70 10.90 4.54 23.38
C LYS A 70 11.89 5.72 23.42
N SER A 71 12.30 6.13 24.62
CA SER A 71 13.30 7.18 24.80
C SER A 71 14.67 6.81 24.23
N ILE A 72 15.08 5.55 24.34
CA ILE A 72 16.37 5.07 23.81
C ILE A 72 16.35 5.10 22.27
N PHE A 73 15.25 4.66 21.65
CA PHE A 73 15.11 4.72 20.19
C PHE A 73 15.06 6.16 19.67
N GLU A 74 14.40 7.07 20.40
CA GLU A 74 14.39 8.51 20.06
C GLU A 74 15.81 9.11 20.11
N GLU A 75 16.64 8.71 21.07
CA GLU A 75 18.05 9.16 21.14
C GLU A 75 18.90 8.60 19.99
N LEU A 76 18.69 7.33 19.61
CA LEU A 76 19.34 6.73 18.44
C LEU A 76 18.92 7.43 17.14
N GLU A 77 17.64 7.76 17.00
CA GLU A 77 17.14 8.55 15.86
C GLU A 77 17.80 9.94 15.81
N LYS A 78 17.98 10.61 16.93
CA LYS A 78 18.69 11.90 17.00
C LYS A 78 20.13 11.83 16.49
N LEU A 79 20.81 10.70 16.70
CA LEU A 79 22.16 10.48 16.15
C LEU A 79 22.12 10.37 14.61
N VAL A 80 21.14 9.65 14.08
CA VAL A 80 20.90 9.53 12.62
C VAL A 80 20.60 10.89 12.01
N PHE A 81 19.81 11.71 12.70
CA PHE A 81 19.41 13.05 12.22
C PHE A 81 20.55 14.07 12.19
N LYS A 82 21.69 13.81 12.87
CA LYS A 82 22.87 14.68 12.79
C LYS A 82 23.59 14.62 11.44
N ILE A 83 23.36 13.58 10.66
CA ILE A 83 24.01 13.41 9.34
C ILE A 83 22.99 13.78 8.26
N PRO A 84 23.11 14.94 7.57
CA PRO A 84 22.06 15.48 6.70
C PRO A 84 21.58 14.51 5.62
N LEU A 85 22.51 13.82 4.93
CA LEU A 85 22.15 12.88 3.86
C LEU A 85 21.46 11.62 4.40
N VAL A 86 21.92 11.10 5.54
CA VAL A 86 21.34 9.92 6.20
C VAL A 86 19.96 10.25 6.74
N ASN A 87 19.78 11.44 7.30
CA ASN A 87 18.50 11.94 7.78
C ASN A 87 17.45 11.95 6.65
N ILE A 88 17.77 12.52 5.49
CA ILE A 88 16.83 12.56 4.35
C ILE A 88 16.44 11.15 3.92
N LEU A 89 17.39 10.25 3.80
CA LEU A 89 17.14 8.87 3.40
C LEU A 89 16.29 8.12 4.45
N TYR A 90 16.68 8.23 5.73
CA TYR A 90 15.97 7.57 6.83
C TYR A 90 14.53 8.06 6.97
N THR A 91 14.31 9.38 6.98
CA THR A 91 12.97 9.96 7.10
C THR A 91 12.10 9.59 5.91
N SER A 92 12.65 9.60 4.69
CA SER A 92 11.93 9.19 3.48
C SER A 92 11.47 7.73 3.55
N ILE A 93 12.35 6.82 3.99
CA ILE A 93 12.01 5.40 4.18
C ILE A 93 10.99 5.24 5.31
N LYS A 94 11.18 5.90 6.44
CA LYS A 94 10.25 5.87 7.59
C LYS A 94 8.87 6.37 7.20
N ASP A 95 8.78 7.48 6.46
CA ASP A 95 7.52 8.04 5.97
C ASP A 95 6.84 7.12 4.96
N LEU A 96 7.62 6.53 4.05
CA LEU A 96 7.12 5.52 3.12
C LEU A 96 6.55 4.32 3.87
N MET A 97 7.28 3.75 4.83
CA MET A 97 6.82 2.61 5.63
C MET A 97 5.58 2.97 6.44
N SER A 98 5.53 4.17 7.05
CA SER A 98 4.37 4.63 7.81
C SER A 98 3.10 4.82 6.98
N ALA A 99 3.25 5.02 5.67
CA ALA A 99 2.13 5.11 4.75
C ALA A 99 1.43 3.74 4.53
N PHE A 100 2.18 2.64 4.68
CA PHE A 100 1.67 1.27 4.49
C PHE A 100 1.36 0.55 5.81
N VAL A 101 2.06 0.89 6.91
CA VAL A 101 2.00 0.18 8.19
C VAL A 101 1.59 1.14 9.32
N GLY A 102 0.78 0.67 10.24
CA GLY A 102 0.38 1.42 11.45
C GLY A 102 -1.02 2.01 11.39
N ASP A 103 -1.39 2.70 12.47
CA ASP A 103 -2.73 3.27 12.66
C ASP A 103 -3.04 4.46 11.73
N LYS A 104 -1.99 5.10 11.19
CA LYS A 104 -2.08 6.22 10.24
C LYS A 104 -1.82 5.79 8.80
N LYS A 105 -2.41 4.68 8.38
CA LYS A 105 -2.31 4.24 6.96
C LYS A 105 -2.81 5.36 6.05
N LYS A 106 -1.90 6.04 5.38
CA LYS A 106 -2.21 7.18 4.48
C LYS A 106 -3.04 6.75 3.25
N PHE A 107 -3.02 5.47 2.89
CA PHE A 107 -3.80 4.91 1.78
C PHE A 107 -5.08 4.21 2.21
N ASN A 108 -5.66 4.58 3.38
CA ASN A 108 -6.91 3.98 3.87
C ASN A 108 -8.19 4.66 3.36
N THR A 109 -8.07 5.79 2.69
CA THR A 109 -9.21 6.54 2.20
C THR A 109 -9.21 6.54 0.68
N PRO A 110 -9.76 5.49 0.04
CA PRO A 110 -9.92 5.46 -1.40
C PRO A 110 -10.96 6.49 -1.83
N ILE A 111 -10.69 7.16 -2.93
CA ILE A 111 -11.51 8.24 -3.47
C ILE A 111 -11.62 8.18 -4.98
N ILE A 112 -12.68 8.80 -5.51
CA ILE A 112 -12.79 9.21 -6.90
C ILE A 112 -12.64 10.72 -6.97
N VAL A 113 -11.80 11.20 -7.87
CA VAL A 113 -11.65 12.62 -8.18
C VAL A 113 -12.21 12.90 -9.55
N LYS A 114 -13.13 13.85 -9.64
CA LYS A 114 -13.59 14.40 -10.93
C LYS A 114 -12.52 15.33 -11.50
N LEU A 115 -11.89 14.92 -12.59
CA LEU A 115 -10.89 15.71 -13.30
C LEU A 115 -11.54 16.63 -14.35
N SER A 116 -12.63 16.16 -14.98
CA SER A 116 -13.51 16.91 -15.88
C SER A 116 -14.93 16.33 -15.81
N ASP A 117 -15.86 16.91 -16.54
CA ASP A 117 -17.27 16.45 -16.56
C ASP A 117 -17.42 14.98 -16.95
N ASN A 118 -16.52 14.48 -17.82
CA ASN A 118 -16.58 13.12 -18.36
C ASN A 118 -15.41 12.23 -17.92
N MET A 119 -14.53 12.70 -17.02
CA MET A 119 -13.36 11.95 -16.61
C MET A 119 -13.15 12.01 -15.11
N SER A 120 -13.07 10.83 -14.51
CA SER A 120 -12.76 10.64 -13.10
C SER A 120 -11.55 9.74 -12.92
N ARG A 121 -10.84 9.88 -11.82
CA ARG A 121 -9.67 9.07 -11.49
C ARG A 121 -9.75 8.54 -10.08
N LEU A 122 -9.42 7.27 -9.92
CA LEU A 122 -9.26 6.63 -8.62
C LEU A 122 -7.93 7.01 -7.99
N GLY A 123 -7.95 7.24 -6.68
CA GLY A 123 -6.77 7.56 -5.89
C GLY A 123 -7.01 7.41 -4.40
N PHE A 124 -6.12 7.98 -3.61
CA PHE A 124 -6.18 7.95 -2.15
C PHE A 124 -6.00 9.36 -1.61
N MET A 125 -6.90 9.77 -0.73
CA MET A 125 -6.72 11.01 0.02
C MET A 125 -5.65 10.77 1.10
N THR A 126 -4.53 11.49 0.99
CA THR A 126 -3.39 11.35 1.90
C THR A 126 -3.40 12.41 3.00
N GLN A 127 -3.97 13.57 2.73
CA GLN A 127 -4.12 14.63 3.71
C GLN A 127 -5.36 15.49 3.40
N ASP A 128 -6.20 15.70 4.40
CA ASP A 128 -7.45 16.46 4.27
C ASP A 128 -7.37 17.87 4.87
N ASP A 129 -6.33 18.20 5.64
CA ASP A 129 -6.07 19.53 6.18
C ASP A 129 -4.72 20.06 5.65
N LEU A 130 -4.79 21.14 4.88
CA LEU A 130 -3.64 21.79 4.26
C LEU A 130 -3.47 23.25 4.74
N LYS A 131 -3.99 23.56 5.95
CA LYS A 131 -3.86 24.89 6.57
C LYS A 131 -2.42 25.35 6.70
N VAL A 132 -1.51 24.40 6.97
CA VAL A 132 -0.08 24.70 7.13
C VAL A 132 0.52 25.38 5.89
N ILE A 133 -0.04 25.10 4.70
CA ILE A 133 0.38 25.71 3.43
C ILE A 133 -0.63 26.72 2.91
N GLY A 134 -1.61 27.15 3.75
CA GLY A 134 -2.60 28.15 3.40
C GLY A 134 -3.66 27.70 2.38
N GLN A 135 -3.89 26.39 2.24
CA GLN A 135 -4.80 25.82 1.25
C GLN A 135 -5.95 25.04 1.91
N GLU A 136 -6.89 25.75 2.54
CA GLU A 136 -7.99 25.13 3.31
C GLU A 136 -9.03 24.41 2.41
N GLU A 137 -9.24 24.89 1.19
CA GLU A 137 -10.21 24.36 0.23
C GLU A 137 -9.70 23.13 -0.55
N LEU A 138 -8.39 22.86 -0.44
CA LEU A 138 -7.75 21.76 -1.15
C LEU A 138 -7.51 20.55 -0.22
N VAL A 139 -7.40 19.39 -0.83
CA VAL A 139 -6.95 18.14 -0.18
C VAL A 139 -5.82 17.54 -0.98
N ALA A 140 -4.90 16.86 -0.30
CA ALA A 140 -3.83 16.13 -0.97
C ALA A 140 -4.31 14.74 -1.38
N VAL A 141 -4.14 14.43 -2.64
CA VAL A 141 -4.55 13.16 -3.26
C VAL A 141 -3.37 12.52 -3.95
N TYR A 142 -3.13 11.26 -3.66
CA TYR A 142 -2.13 10.44 -4.32
C TYR A 142 -2.79 9.53 -5.34
N PHE A 143 -2.29 9.56 -6.57
CA PHE A 143 -2.70 8.71 -7.67
C PHE A 143 -1.60 7.72 -8.02
N PRO A 144 -1.72 6.44 -7.59
CA PRO A 144 -0.78 5.41 -8.00
C PRO A 144 -0.76 5.23 -9.51
N HIS A 145 0.39 4.83 -10.07
CA HIS A 145 0.50 4.42 -11.46
C HIS A 145 0.22 2.92 -11.60
N SER A 146 -0.30 2.54 -12.77
CA SER A 146 -0.46 1.13 -13.13
C SER A 146 0.91 0.52 -13.46
N TYR A 147 1.12 -0.75 -13.05
CA TYR A 147 2.36 -1.52 -13.28
C TYR A 147 3.64 -0.82 -12.79
N ASN A 148 3.52 0.04 -11.77
CA ASN A 148 4.64 0.81 -11.23
C ASN A 148 4.46 1.03 -9.72
N PHE A 149 5.60 1.24 -9.01
CA PHE A 149 5.61 1.58 -7.58
C PHE A 149 5.59 3.10 -7.31
N SER A 150 5.40 3.92 -8.34
CA SER A 150 5.32 5.37 -8.22
C SER A 150 3.88 5.88 -8.39
N GLY A 151 3.68 7.18 -8.19
CA GLY A 151 2.42 7.86 -8.40
C GLY A 151 2.61 9.37 -8.36
N ASN A 152 1.53 10.11 -8.61
CA ASN A 152 1.51 11.56 -8.58
C ASN A 152 0.73 12.07 -7.37
N LEU A 153 1.27 13.10 -6.71
CA LEU A 153 0.57 13.86 -5.69
C LEU A 153 -0.06 15.09 -6.34
N TYR A 154 -1.36 15.28 -6.09
CA TYR A 154 -2.08 16.48 -6.51
C TYR A 154 -2.78 17.12 -5.33
N LEU A 155 -2.91 18.44 -5.39
CA LEU A 155 -3.80 19.20 -4.54
C LEU A 155 -5.06 19.49 -5.35
N VAL A 156 -6.20 18.98 -4.90
CA VAL A 156 -7.47 19.07 -5.62
C VAL A 156 -8.54 19.71 -4.76
N PRO A 157 -9.48 20.47 -5.35
CA PRO A 157 -10.60 21.03 -4.59
C PRO A 157 -11.41 19.92 -3.92
N ARG A 158 -11.70 20.10 -2.62
CA ARG A 158 -12.47 19.14 -1.81
C ARG A 158 -13.81 18.77 -2.46
N LYS A 159 -14.46 19.71 -3.12
CA LYS A 159 -15.75 19.51 -3.83
C LYS A 159 -15.67 18.50 -4.99
N ASN A 160 -14.48 18.29 -5.54
CA ASN A 160 -14.26 17.36 -6.66
C ASN A 160 -13.93 15.93 -6.19
N VAL A 161 -13.88 15.71 -4.86
CA VAL A 161 -13.45 14.43 -4.27
C VAL A 161 -14.64 13.71 -3.66
N GLU A 162 -14.87 12.47 -4.10
CA GLU A 162 -15.85 11.55 -3.57
C GLU A 162 -15.17 10.39 -2.86
N ARG A 163 -15.53 10.13 -1.59
CA ARG A 163 -14.97 9.02 -0.80
C ARG A 163 -15.68 7.71 -1.13
N LEU A 164 -14.90 6.65 -1.29
CA LEU A 164 -15.41 5.30 -1.49
C LEU A 164 -15.48 4.57 -0.15
N TYR A 165 -16.70 4.41 0.39
CA TYR A 165 -16.90 3.76 1.69
C TYR A 165 -17.12 2.25 1.59
N ASN A 166 -17.56 1.77 0.44
CA ASN A 166 -18.00 0.39 0.24
C ASN A 166 -16.98 -0.49 -0.49
N VAL A 167 -15.72 -0.04 -0.53
CA VAL A 167 -14.63 -0.76 -1.20
C VAL A 167 -13.40 -0.79 -0.28
N ASN A 168 -12.73 -1.94 -0.24
CA ASN A 168 -11.50 -2.07 0.54
C ASN A 168 -10.34 -1.32 -0.15
N SER A 169 -9.59 -0.53 0.61
CA SER A 169 -8.44 0.22 0.10
C SER A 169 -7.41 -0.66 -0.62
N THR A 170 -7.20 -1.89 -0.14
CA THR A 170 -6.28 -2.85 -0.76
C THR A 170 -6.78 -3.30 -2.14
N GLU A 171 -8.09 -3.48 -2.30
CA GLU A 171 -8.68 -3.86 -3.60
C GLU A 171 -8.61 -2.70 -4.59
N VAL A 172 -8.89 -1.47 -4.13
CA VAL A 172 -8.72 -0.27 -4.95
C VAL A 172 -7.27 -0.11 -5.39
N MET A 173 -6.30 -0.34 -4.49
CA MET A 173 -4.87 -0.32 -4.84
C MET A 173 -4.53 -1.38 -5.89
N LYS A 174 -4.99 -2.63 -5.71
CA LYS A 174 -4.80 -3.70 -6.70
C LYS A 174 -5.40 -3.34 -8.05
N PHE A 175 -6.62 -2.80 -8.05
CA PHE A 175 -7.31 -2.37 -9.27
C PHE A 175 -6.50 -1.30 -10.01
N ILE A 176 -6.03 -0.25 -9.33
CA ILE A 176 -5.23 0.81 -9.95
C ILE A 176 -3.90 0.24 -10.48
N VAL A 177 -3.17 -0.53 -9.65
CA VAL A 177 -1.84 -1.05 -10.01
C VAL A 177 -1.94 -2.05 -11.17
N SER A 178 -3.02 -2.83 -11.26
CA SER A 178 -3.26 -3.76 -12.38
C SER A 178 -3.78 -3.07 -13.65
N GLY A 179 -3.94 -1.75 -13.66
CA GLY A 179 -4.50 -1.04 -14.81
C GLY A 179 -5.99 -1.30 -15.02
N GLY A 180 -6.73 -1.63 -13.97
CA GLY A 180 -8.17 -1.92 -14.02
C GLY A 180 -8.51 -3.37 -14.41
N VAL A 181 -7.52 -4.27 -14.45
CA VAL A 181 -7.75 -5.68 -14.83
C VAL A 181 -8.29 -6.52 -13.67
N SER A 182 -7.94 -6.19 -12.41
CA SER A 182 -8.45 -6.91 -11.24
C SER A 182 -9.87 -6.46 -10.90
N ASP A 183 -10.70 -7.37 -10.41
CA ASP A 183 -12.07 -7.07 -9.99
C ASP A 183 -12.11 -6.25 -8.69
N LEU A 184 -13.12 -5.37 -8.59
CA LEU A 184 -13.49 -4.66 -7.37
C LEU A 184 -14.71 -5.35 -6.76
N HIS A 185 -14.61 -5.77 -5.49
CA HIS A 185 -15.70 -6.41 -4.78
C HIS A 185 -16.37 -5.41 -3.82
N TYR A 186 -17.69 -5.50 -3.70
CA TYR A 186 -18.43 -4.71 -2.74
C TYR A 186 -18.08 -5.15 -1.31
N TYR A 187 -17.55 -4.23 -0.52
CA TYR A 187 -17.21 -4.46 0.88
C TYR A 187 -18.27 -3.86 1.80
N LYS A 188 -19.03 -4.73 2.47
CA LYS A 188 -20.01 -4.30 3.47
C LYS A 188 -19.25 -3.83 4.73
N ASN A 189 -19.04 -2.52 4.87
CA ASN A 189 -18.34 -1.96 6.03
C ASN A 189 -19.24 -2.03 7.27
N PRO A 190 -18.92 -2.85 8.30
CA PRO A 190 -19.78 -3.02 9.47
C PRO A 190 -19.93 -1.74 10.33
N LYS A 191 -19.05 -0.74 10.14
CA LYS A 191 -19.11 0.54 10.88
C LYS A 191 -20.11 1.53 10.30
N LEU A 192 -20.45 1.45 9.01
CA LEU A 192 -21.39 2.36 8.35
C LEU A 192 -22.85 1.96 8.58
N ASN A 193 -23.13 0.67 8.68
CA ASN A 193 -24.50 0.20 8.98
C ASN A 193 -25.02 0.66 10.35
N LYS A 194 -24.14 1.02 11.31
CA LYS A 194 -24.54 1.61 12.59
C LYS A 194 -24.91 3.11 12.49
N ALA A 195 -24.45 3.81 11.47
CA ALA A 195 -24.78 5.23 11.26
C ALA A 195 -26.08 5.42 10.47
N GLU A 196 -26.38 4.51 9.53
CA GLU A 196 -27.61 4.52 8.74
C GLU A 196 -28.84 3.98 9.51
N SER A 197 -28.61 3.21 10.58
CA SER A 197 -29.70 2.68 11.44
C SER A 197 -30.20 3.67 12.49
N LYS A 198 -29.67 4.89 12.58
CA LYS A 198 -30.28 5.95 13.39
C LYS A 198 -31.42 6.57 12.59
N PRO A 199 -32.68 6.53 13.10
CA PRO A 199 -33.79 7.14 12.41
C PRO A 199 -33.51 8.65 12.24
N LYS A 200 -33.71 9.14 11.01
CA LYS A 200 -33.75 10.59 10.76
C LYS A 200 -34.76 11.21 11.70
N PRO A 201 -34.44 12.32 12.40
CA PRO A 201 -35.44 13.02 13.16
C PRO A 201 -36.60 13.42 12.22
N SER A 202 -37.81 13.02 12.59
CA SER A 202 -39.03 13.39 11.88
C SER A 202 -39.13 14.92 11.85
N THR A 203 -39.00 15.51 10.68
CA THR A 203 -39.45 16.87 10.41
C THR A 203 -40.97 16.87 10.21
N ASP A 204 -41.68 16.61 11.30
CA ASP A 204 -43.10 16.94 11.40
C ASP A 204 -43.24 17.83 12.62
N SER A 205 -43.33 19.12 12.40
CA SER A 205 -44.18 20.04 13.13
C SER A 205 -43.99 21.49 12.68
N ILE A 206 -45.05 21.98 12.12
CA ILE A 206 -45.55 23.37 11.98
C ILE A 206 -45.06 24.10 10.73
#